data_d99c80b160cfc964bf6641d288d1ba67
#
_entry.id   d99c80b160cfc964bf6641d288d1ba67
#
_cell.length_a   1.000
_cell.length_b   1.000
_cell.length_c   1.000
_cell.angle_alpha   90.00
_cell.angle_beta   90.00
_cell.angle_gamma   90.00
#
_symmetry.space_group_name_H-M   'P 1'
#
loop_
_entity.id
_entity.type
_entity.pdbx_description
1 polymer ?
#
loop_
_entity_poly.entity_id
_entity_poly.type
_entity_poly.pdbx_seq_one_letter_code
_entity_poly.pdbx_strand_id
1 'polypeptide(L)'
;NIQYIGLLNKFFQKTNNLYYKKKLEQTVNFINSEFKNDFDLYGSAYDADSDGVEGKYYVWNYTELKNTLGPKFNLFAKKYNLTEEGNFEGSNILTETHNKLSDDEIKEISNTEKILLDQRNKRAKPLFDDKSQTDQNCFLLETLLFSSLVTDNEDLKQNTLSSINILEKYLSDKIFHCYQDTEIDAFLEDYVYYAS
;
A
#
# COMPACT_ATOMS: atom_id res chain seq x y z
N ASN A 1 -0.11 5.58 -4.55
CA ASN A 1 -0.90 4.35 -4.42
C ASN A 1 -2.30 4.47 -5.05
N ILE A 2 -3.07 5.57 -4.81
CA ILE A 2 -4.43 5.74 -5.33
C ILE A 2 -4.47 5.63 -6.86
N GLN A 3 -3.63 6.38 -7.56
CA GLN A 3 -3.53 6.33 -9.02
C GLN A 3 -3.14 4.94 -9.55
N TYR A 4 -2.29 4.22 -8.81
CA TYR A 4 -1.91 2.85 -9.17
C TYR A 4 -3.10 1.88 -9.05
N ILE A 5 -3.90 1.99 -7.98
CA ILE A 5 -5.16 1.24 -7.84
C ILE A 5 -6.10 1.56 -9.00
N GLY A 6 -6.29 2.85 -9.33
CA GLY A 6 -7.10 3.27 -10.46
C GLY A 6 -6.64 2.70 -11.80
N LEU A 7 -5.32 2.62 -12.01
CA LEU A 7 -4.74 2.01 -13.21
C LEU A 7 -5.00 0.50 -13.25
N LEU A 8 -4.80 -0.22 -12.13
CA LEU A 8 -5.07 -1.65 -12.02
C LEU A 8 -6.54 -1.99 -12.26
N ASN A 9 -7.47 -1.16 -11.73
CA ASN A 9 -8.90 -1.27 -12.00
C ASN A 9 -9.19 -1.25 -13.51
N LYS A 10 -8.65 -0.25 -14.22
CA LYS A 10 -8.84 -0.09 -15.66
C LYS A 10 -8.26 -1.27 -16.45
N PHE A 11 -7.06 -1.73 -16.08
CA PHE A 11 -6.44 -2.89 -16.75
C PHE A 11 -7.21 -4.18 -16.50
N PHE A 12 -7.64 -4.42 -15.25
CA PHE A 12 -8.43 -5.62 -14.96
C PHE A 12 -9.78 -5.59 -15.67
N GLN A 13 -10.52 -4.50 -15.59
CA GLN A 13 -11.81 -4.33 -16.27
C GLN A 13 -11.70 -4.54 -17.78
N LYS A 14 -10.62 -4.04 -18.42
CA LYS A 14 -10.42 -4.13 -19.86
C LYS A 14 -9.95 -5.50 -20.33
N THR A 15 -9.13 -6.20 -19.54
CA THR A 15 -8.43 -7.42 -19.97
C THR A 15 -8.93 -8.69 -19.33
N ASN A 16 -9.67 -8.57 -18.22
CA ASN A 16 -10.07 -9.66 -17.32
C ASN A 16 -8.89 -10.55 -16.88
N ASN A 17 -7.68 -9.99 -16.84
CA ASN A 17 -6.47 -10.72 -16.48
C ASN A 17 -6.31 -10.78 -14.96
N LEU A 18 -6.33 -12.00 -14.42
CA LEU A 18 -6.22 -12.28 -12.99
C LEU A 18 -4.93 -11.75 -12.32
N TYR A 19 -3.88 -11.52 -13.10
CA TYR A 19 -2.67 -10.87 -12.59
C TYR A 19 -2.98 -9.45 -12.06
N TYR A 20 -3.73 -8.66 -12.83
CA TYR A 20 -4.10 -7.31 -12.42
C TYR A 20 -5.08 -7.33 -11.23
N LYS A 21 -6.03 -8.29 -11.22
CA LYS A 21 -6.92 -8.49 -10.06
C LYS A 21 -6.12 -8.75 -8.79
N LYS A 22 -5.18 -9.70 -8.84
CA LYS A 22 -4.32 -10.04 -7.70
C LYS A 22 -3.51 -8.84 -7.20
N LYS A 23 -2.90 -8.06 -8.12
CA LYS A 23 -2.14 -6.86 -7.74
C LYS A 23 -3.04 -5.76 -7.16
N LEU A 24 -4.24 -5.61 -7.70
CA LEU A 24 -5.26 -4.70 -7.17
C LEU A 24 -5.63 -5.07 -5.73
N GLU A 25 -6.03 -6.32 -5.48
CA GLU A 25 -6.38 -6.82 -4.15
C GLU A 25 -5.23 -6.66 -3.15
N GLN A 26 -4.00 -6.98 -3.57
CA GLN A 26 -2.80 -6.78 -2.73
C GLN A 26 -2.58 -5.31 -2.35
N THR A 27 -2.76 -4.39 -3.31
CA THR A 27 -2.56 -2.96 -3.07
C THR A 27 -3.67 -2.39 -2.19
N VAL A 28 -4.93 -2.78 -2.41
CA VAL A 28 -6.06 -2.41 -1.57
C VAL A 28 -5.86 -2.89 -0.13
N ASN A 29 -5.47 -4.16 0.05
CA ASN A 29 -5.19 -4.72 1.38
C ASN A 29 -4.05 -3.96 2.08
N PHE A 30 -2.99 -3.61 1.34
CA PHE A 30 -1.90 -2.80 1.87
C PHE A 30 -2.38 -1.43 2.35
N ILE A 31 -3.18 -0.71 1.56
CA ILE A 31 -3.74 0.58 1.96
C ILE A 31 -4.59 0.44 3.23
N ASN A 32 -5.48 -0.55 3.27
CA ASN A 32 -6.35 -0.77 4.42
C ASN A 32 -5.59 -1.15 5.70
N SER A 33 -4.48 -1.90 5.57
CA SER A 33 -3.69 -2.33 6.73
C SER A 33 -2.70 -1.30 7.24
N GLU A 34 -2.16 -0.46 6.36
CA GLU A 34 -1.06 0.44 6.72
C GLU A 34 -1.49 1.92 6.83
N PHE A 35 -2.54 2.34 6.13
CA PHE A 35 -2.93 3.75 6.07
C PHE A 35 -4.24 4.07 6.78
N LYS A 36 -5.04 3.07 7.17
CA LYS A 36 -6.27 3.33 7.93
C LYS A 36 -5.91 3.79 9.34
N ASN A 37 -6.47 4.92 9.77
CA ASN A 37 -6.22 5.51 11.07
C ASN A 37 -7.35 5.21 12.07
N ASP A 38 -7.22 5.71 13.30
CA ASP A 38 -8.18 5.47 14.39
C ASP A 38 -9.55 6.15 14.17
N PHE A 39 -9.66 7.02 13.16
CA PHE A 39 -10.91 7.68 12.77
C PHE A 39 -11.67 6.93 11.67
N ASP A 40 -11.22 5.73 11.29
CA ASP A 40 -11.74 4.97 10.14
C ASP A 40 -11.62 5.68 8.79
N LEU A 41 -10.72 6.67 8.70
CA LEU A 41 -10.26 7.34 7.49
C LEU A 41 -8.83 6.93 7.17
N TYR A 42 -8.20 7.58 6.21
CA TYR A 42 -6.85 7.23 5.77
C TYR A 42 -5.89 8.40 6.03
N GLY A 43 -4.79 8.09 6.68
CA GLY A 43 -3.70 9.02 6.92
C GLY A 43 -2.90 9.30 5.65
N SER A 44 -2.11 10.38 5.69
CA SER A 44 -1.50 10.95 4.49
C SER A 44 -0.21 10.27 4.06
N ALA A 45 0.71 9.94 4.98
CA ALA A 45 2.04 9.47 4.62
C ALA A 45 2.77 8.71 5.73
N TYR A 46 3.78 7.96 5.34
CA TYR A 46 4.87 7.53 6.22
C TYR A 46 6.10 8.37 5.96
N ASP A 47 6.87 8.66 7.00
CA ASP A 47 8.19 9.27 6.87
C ASP A 47 9.10 8.38 6.01
N ALA A 48 10.05 8.99 5.31
CA ALA A 48 11.09 8.25 4.59
C ALA A 48 12.05 7.56 5.55
N ASP A 49 12.25 8.14 6.75
CA ASP A 49 13.24 7.71 7.73
C ASP A 49 12.65 6.74 8.75
N SER A 50 13.48 5.79 9.14
CA SER A 50 13.28 4.92 10.30
C SER A 50 14.58 4.86 11.10
N ASP A 51 14.54 5.15 12.39
CA ASP A 51 15.74 5.29 13.25
C ASP A 51 16.78 6.27 12.66
N GLY A 52 16.33 7.36 12.03
CA GLY A 52 17.21 8.37 11.44
C GLY A 52 17.96 7.93 10.17
N VAL A 53 17.51 6.86 9.51
CA VAL A 53 18.11 6.36 8.26
C VAL A 53 17.00 6.18 7.22
N GLU A 54 17.17 6.81 6.06
CA GLU A 54 16.23 6.76 4.94
C GLU A 54 16.06 5.32 4.43
N GLY A 55 14.81 4.90 4.26
CA GLY A 55 14.46 3.60 3.70
C GLY A 55 14.77 2.38 4.58
N LYS A 56 15.41 2.55 5.75
CA LYS A 56 15.89 1.44 6.60
C LYS A 56 14.83 0.38 6.88
N TYR A 57 13.59 0.78 7.06
CA TYR A 57 12.49 -0.15 7.32
C TYR A 57 12.23 -1.09 6.14
N TYR A 58 12.44 -0.65 4.92
CA TYR A 58 12.03 -1.36 3.70
C TYR A 58 13.15 -2.12 3.01
N VAL A 59 14.40 -1.66 3.13
CA VAL A 59 15.55 -2.26 2.45
C VAL A 59 16.10 -3.47 3.21
N TRP A 60 16.84 -4.32 2.49
CA TRP A 60 17.38 -5.57 3.04
C TRP A 60 18.88 -5.69 2.76
N ASN A 61 19.66 -6.02 3.78
CA ASN A 61 21.04 -6.41 3.56
C ASN A 61 21.10 -7.84 2.97
N TYR A 62 22.00 -8.07 2.02
CA TYR A 62 22.15 -9.37 1.35
C TYR A 62 22.45 -10.52 2.34
N THR A 63 23.35 -10.29 3.28
CA THR A 63 23.71 -11.29 4.30
C THR A 63 22.53 -11.56 5.23
N GLU A 64 21.79 -10.54 5.63
CA GLU A 64 20.56 -10.67 6.42
C GLU A 64 19.53 -11.55 5.70
N LEU A 65 19.26 -11.29 4.42
CA LEU A 65 18.36 -12.10 3.61
C LEU A 65 18.81 -13.57 3.55
N LYS A 66 20.10 -13.78 3.27
CA LYS A 66 20.67 -15.12 3.16
C LYS A 66 20.56 -15.92 4.47
N ASN A 67 20.82 -15.25 5.60
CA ASN A 67 20.71 -15.88 6.92
C ASN A 67 19.25 -16.16 7.31
N THR A 68 18.34 -15.22 7.02
CA THR A 68 16.92 -15.36 7.35
C THR A 68 16.24 -16.45 6.51
N LEU A 69 16.59 -16.56 5.24
CA LEU A 69 15.93 -17.46 4.31
C LEU A 69 16.61 -18.84 4.21
N GLY A 70 17.88 -18.93 4.56
CA GLY A 70 18.65 -20.18 4.51
C GLY A 70 18.54 -20.87 3.14
N PRO A 71 18.12 -22.15 3.08
CA PRO A 71 18.03 -22.89 1.81
C PRO A 71 17.07 -22.28 0.78
N LYS A 72 16.11 -21.47 1.21
CA LYS A 72 15.11 -20.80 0.33
C LYS A 72 15.67 -19.58 -0.38
N PHE A 73 16.82 -19.07 0.03
CA PHE A 73 17.42 -17.86 -0.51
C PHE A 73 17.63 -17.92 -2.03
N ASN A 74 18.16 -19.05 -2.54
CA ASN A 74 18.43 -19.18 -3.97
C ASN A 74 17.17 -19.12 -4.83
N LEU A 75 16.06 -19.69 -4.35
CA LEU A 75 14.78 -19.61 -5.03
C LEU A 75 14.22 -18.19 -4.97
N PHE A 76 14.33 -17.54 -3.81
CA PHE A 76 13.92 -16.15 -3.64
C PHE A 76 14.70 -15.21 -4.56
N ALA A 77 16.02 -15.41 -4.69
CA ALA A 77 16.89 -14.63 -5.59
C ALA A 77 16.59 -14.84 -7.09
N LYS A 78 15.86 -15.90 -7.48
CA LYS A 78 15.35 -16.01 -8.85
C LYS A 78 14.26 -14.97 -9.15
N LYS A 79 13.44 -14.64 -8.16
CA LYS A 79 12.34 -13.67 -8.32
C LYS A 79 12.82 -12.24 -8.16
N TYR A 80 13.76 -11.99 -7.27
CA TYR A 80 14.19 -10.63 -6.91
C TYR A 80 15.62 -10.36 -7.35
N ASN A 81 15.85 -9.12 -7.84
CA ASN A 81 17.17 -8.67 -8.24
C ASN A 81 17.99 -8.31 -6.99
N LEU A 82 18.79 -9.26 -6.50
CA LEU A 82 19.62 -9.11 -5.30
C LEU A 82 21.10 -9.11 -5.68
N THR A 83 21.86 -8.18 -5.08
CA THR A 83 23.34 -8.14 -5.24
C THR A 83 24.00 -8.10 -3.86
N GLU A 84 25.23 -8.61 -3.76
CA GLU A 84 26.00 -8.61 -2.50
C GLU A 84 26.33 -7.17 -2.06
N GLU A 85 26.62 -6.30 -3.03
CA GLU A 85 26.92 -4.89 -2.82
C GLU A 85 25.68 -4.06 -2.50
N GLY A 86 24.48 -4.60 -2.77
CA GLY A 86 23.22 -3.89 -2.70
C GLY A 86 22.93 -3.09 -3.98
N ASN A 87 21.63 -2.95 -4.29
CA ASN A 87 21.15 -2.15 -5.40
C ASN A 87 20.69 -0.74 -4.97
N PHE A 88 20.78 -0.44 -3.68
CA PHE A 88 20.44 0.85 -3.07
C PHE A 88 21.27 1.06 -1.79
N GLU A 89 22.25 1.95 -1.80
CA GLU A 89 23.07 2.36 -0.66
C GLU A 89 23.61 1.20 0.21
N GLY A 90 24.16 0.17 -0.42
CA GLY A 90 24.70 -1.02 0.27
C GLY A 90 23.63 -1.99 0.76
N SER A 91 22.37 -1.75 0.48
CA SER A 91 21.22 -2.61 0.76
C SER A 91 20.47 -2.98 -0.52
N ASN A 92 19.47 -3.85 -0.42
CA ASN A 92 18.66 -4.27 -1.55
C ASN A 92 17.21 -3.81 -1.40
N ILE A 93 16.70 -3.13 -2.42
CA ILE A 93 15.27 -2.99 -2.69
C ILE A 93 14.84 -4.24 -3.45
N LEU A 94 13.76 -4.90 -3.01
CA LEU A 94 13.23 -6.10 -3.64
C LEU A 94 12.47 -5.76 -4.92
N THR A 95 13.16 -5.77 -6.06
CA THR A 95 12.58 -5.56 -7.39
C THR A 95 12.39 -6.88 -8.10
N GLU A 96 11.18 -7.14 -8.63
CA GLU A 96 10.91 -8.39 -9.34
C GLU A 96 11.72 -8.48 -10.65
N THR A 97 12.28 -9.67 -10.92
CA THR A 97 12.91 -10.00 -12.19
C THR A 97 11.85 -10.48 -13.20
N HIS A 98 12.25 -10.60 -14.47
CA HIS A 98 11.40 -11.18 -15.52
C HIS A 98 11.58 -12.70 -15.67
N ASN A 99 12.17 -13.38 -14.68
CA ASN A 99 12.37 -14.81 -14.72
C ASN A 99 11.03 -15.56 -14.70
N LYS A 100 10.91 -16.57 -15.53
CA LYS A 100 9.75 -17.47 -15.49
C LYS A 100 9.88 -18.39 -14.29
N LEU A 101 8.84 -18.45 -13.49
CA LEU A 101 8.72 -19.31 -12.32
C LEU A 101 7.54 -20.27 -12.51
N SER A 102 7.67 -21.49 -12.02
CA SER A 102 6.55 -22.42 -11.95
C SER A 102 5.57 -22.02 -10.85
N ASP A 103 4.36 -22.57 -10.87
CA ASP A 103 3.34 -22.32 -9.86
C ASP A 103 3.80 -22.75 -8.45
N ASP A 104 4.53 -23.84 -8.35
CA ASP A 104 5.10 -24.32 -7.08
C ASP A 104 6.18 -23.36 -6.55
N GLU A 105 7.08 -22.87 -7.43
CA GLU A 105 8.07 -21.86 -7.07
C GLU A 105 7.42 -20.57 -6.61
N ILE A 106 6.37 -20.10 -7.28
CA ILE A 106 5.60 -18.90 -6.90
C ILE A 106 4.99 -19.09 -5.51
N LYS A 107 4.40 -20.25 -5.23
CA LYS A 107 3.80 -20.57 -3.93
C LYS A 107 4.84 -20.61 -2.81
N GLU A 108 6.00 -21.21 -3.04
CA GLU A 108 7.08 -21.27 -2.06
C GLU A 108 7.66 -19.88 -1.79
N ILE A 109 7.87 -19.07 -2.84
CA ILE A 109 8.32 -17.69 -2.70
C ILE A 109 7.30 -16.86 -1.91
N SER A 110 6.00 -17.03 -2.17
CA SER A 110 4.95 -16.32 -1.42
C SER A 110 4.98 -16.63 0.08
N ASN A 111 5.30 -17.87 0.46
CA ASN A 111 5.51 -18.22 1.87
C ASN A 111 6.79 -17.59 2.43
N THR A 112 7.83 -17.46 1.61
CA THR A 112 9.09 -16.81 1.98
C THR A 112 8.91 -15.31 2.19
N GLU A 113 8.11 -14.65 1.35
CA GLU A 113 7.74 -13.25 1.47
C GLU A 113 7.03 -12.95 2.81
N LYS A 114 6.18 -13.85 3.27
CA LYS A 114 5.54 -13.72 4.62
C LYS A 114 6.56 -13.74 5.75
N ILE A 115 7.56 -14.61 5.67
CA ILE A 115 8.65 -14.67 6.67
C ILE A 115 9.39 -13.33 6.72
N LEU A 116 9.70 -12.76 5.55
CA LEU A 116 10.37 -11.46 5.48
C LEU A 116 9.47 -10.32 5.96
N LEU A 117 8.18 -10.35 5.64
CA LEU A 117 7.23 -9.38 6.15
C LEU A 117 7.17 -9.41 7.68
N ASP A 118 7.12 -10.60 8.29
CA ASP A 118 7.11 -10.76 9.75
C ASP A 118 8.42 -10.25 10.38
N GLN A 119 9.57 -10.45 9.72
CA GLN A 119 10.84 -9.91 10.19
C GLN A 119 10.89 -8.38 10.04
N ARG A 120 10.44 -7.83 8.91
CA ARG A 120 10.35 -6.39 8.69
C ARG A 120 9.48 -5.71 9.75
N ASN A 121 8.36 -6.31 10.08
CA ASN A 121 7.42 -5.76 11.07
C ASN A 121 7.97 -5.69 12.49
N LYS A 122 9.11 -6.34 12.78
CA LYS A 122 9.83 -6.21 14.05
C LYS A 122 10.77 -5.00 14.09
N ARG A 123 11.06 -4.38 12.96
CA ARG A 123 11.89 -3.18 12.87
C ARG A 123 11.09 -1.96 13.36
N ALA A 124 11.80 -0.90 13.74
CA ALA A 124 11.16 0.38 14.02
C ALA A 124 10.45 0.88 12.75
N LYS A 125 9.14 1.08 12.85
CA LYS A 125 8.36 1.65 11.73
C LYS A 125 8.71 3.13 11.55
N PRO A 126 8.66 3.66 10.31
CA PRO A 126 8.68 5.09 10.06
C PRO A 126 7.50 5.77 10.77
N LEU A 127 7.66 7.07 11.06
CA LEU A 127 6.57 7.86 11.61
C LEU A 127 5.40 7.88 10.62
N PHE A 128 4.22 7.59 11.13
CA PHE A 128 2.98 7.68 10.37
C PHE A 128 2.34 9.05 10.58
N ASP A 129 2.14 9.81 9.51
CA ASP A 129 1.33 11.01 9.50
C ASP A 129 -0.13 10.60 9.30
N ASP A 130 -0.86 10.50 10.39
CA ASP A 130 -2.23 9.99 10.46
C ASP A 130 -3.30 11.04 10.08
N LYS A 131 -2.88 12.27 9.74
CA LYS A 131 -3.80 13.33 9.30
C LYS A 131 -4.61 12.91 8.09
N SER A 132 -5.93 13.03 8.19
CA SER A 132 -6.86 12.75 7.09
C SER A 132 -7.06 14.00 6.24
N GLN A 133 -6.44 14.03 5.06
CA GLN A 133 -6.64 15.10 4.08
C GLN A 133 -7.89 14.79 3.25
N THR A 134 -8.75 15.80 3.07
CA THR A 134 -10.06 15.64 2.42
C THR A 134 -9.93 15.20 0.97
N ASP A 135 -9.10 15.87 0.18
CA ASP A 135 -8.85 15.56 -1.22
C ASP A 135 -8.37 14.11 -1.42
N GLN A 136 -7.37 13.70 -0.60
CA GLN A 136 -6.81 12.34 -0.67
C GLN A 136 -7.82 11.28 -0.24
N ASN A 137 -8.60 11.53 0.83
CA ASN A 137 -9.61 10.60 1.28
C ASN A 137 -10.75 10.47 0.28
N CYS A 138 -11.27 11.56 -0.27
CA CYS A 138 -12.30 11.53 -1.31
C CYS A 138 -11.83 10.72 -2.52
N PHE A 139 -10.64 11.03 -3.07
CA PHE A 139 -10.10 10.33 -4.23
C PHE A 139 -9.82 8.85 -3.95
N LEU A 140 -9.32 8.51 -2.75
CA LEU A 140 -9.11 7.13 -2.36
C LEU A 140 -10.43 6.37 -2.22
N LEU A 141 -11.42 6.93 -1.53
CA LEU A 141 -12.71 6.28 -1.28
C LEU A 141 -13.49 6.04 -2.58
N GLU A 142 -13.50 7.01 -3.52
CA GLU A 142 -14.02 6.81 -4.87
C GLU A 142 -13.32 5.63 -5.57
N THR A 143 -11.98 5.63 -5.53
CA THR A 143 -11.17 4.57 -6.16
C THR A 143 -11.41 3.20 -5.54
N LEU A 144 -11.56 3.11 -4.21
CA LEU A 144 -11.86 1.85 -3.50
C LEU A 144 -13.28 1.36 -3.78
N LEU A 145 -14.26 2.27 -3.83
CA LEU A 145 -15.63 1.94 -4.20
C LEU A 145 -15.68 1.36 -5.62
N PHE A 146 -14.98 2.00 -6.56
CA PHE A 146 -14.87 1.46 -7.92
C PHE A 146 -14.14 0.09 -7.94
N SER A 147 -13.09 -0.07 -7.13
CA SER A 147 -12.40 -1.36 -6.99
C SER A 147 -13.33 -2.47 -6.50
N SER A 148 -14.22 -2.17 -5.55
CA SER A 148 -15.18 -3.13 -5.03
C SER A 148 -16.16 -3.61 -6.10
N LEU A 149 -16.60 -2.71 -6.98
CA LEU A 149 -17.49 -3.05 -8.11
C LEU A 149 -16.78 -3.89 -9.16
N VAL A 150 -15.54 -3.53 -9.52
CA VAL A 150 -14.75 -4.22 -10.56
C VAL A 150 -14.33 -5.62 -10.11
N THR A 151 -14.13 -5.84 -8.80
CA THR A 151 -13.71 -7.12 -8.23
C THR A 151 -14.86 -7.96 -7.67
N ASP A 152 -16.09 -7.43 -7.66
CA ASP A 152 -17.27 -8.01 -7.01
C ASP A 152 -17.01 -8.32 -5.52
N ASN A 153 -16.42 -7.34 -4.80
CA ASN A 153 -16.05 -7.47 -3.39
C ASN A 153 -17.00 -6.64 -2.50
N GLU A 154 -18.02 -7.31 -1.96
CA GLU A 154 -19.04 -6.65 -1.13
C GLU A 154 -18.47 -6.16 0.21
N ASP A 155 -17.53 -6.88 0.82
CA ASP A 155 -16.89 -6.45 2.07
C ASP A 155 -16.12 -5.14 1.88
N LEU A 156 -15.34 -5.02 0.80
CA LEU A 156 -14.64 -3.79 0.45
C LEU A 156 -15.64 -2.64 0.24
N LYS A 157 -16.74 -2.92 -0.44
CA LYS A 157 -17.79 -1.92 -0.70
C LYS A 157 -18.40 -1.40 0.61
N GLN A 158 -18.80 -2.27 1.52
CA GLN A 158 -19.42 -1.89 2.79
C GLN A 158 -18.43 -1.11 3.67
N ASN A 159 -17.17 -1.56 3.76
CA ASN A 159 -16.13 -0.85 4.50
C ASN A 159 -15.87 0.55 3.92
N THR A 160 -15.84 0.67 2.59
CA THR A 160 -15.65 1.96 1.92
C THR A 160 -16.82 2.90 2.15
N LEU A 161 -18.05 2.42 2.04
CA LEU A 161 -19.26 3.20 2.33
C LEU A 161 -19.31 3.67 3.79
N SER A 162 -18.84 2.85 4.73
CA SER A 162 -18.71 3.26 6.13
C SER A 162 -17.74 4.44 6.28
N SER A 163 -16.57 4.40 5.64
CA SER A 163 -15.61 5.50 5.67
C SER A 163 -16.15 6.77 4.96
N ILE A 164 -16.90 6.63 3.88
CA ILE A 164 -17.59 7.75 3.22
C ILE A 164 -18.57 8.43 4.19
N ASN A 165 -19.42 7.67 4.87
CA ASN A 165 -20.37 8.20 5.83
C ASN A 165 -19.68 8.94 7.01
N ILE A 166 -18.49 8.49 7.39
CA ILE A 166 -17.68 9.16 8.42
C ILE A 166 -17.16 10.49 7.88
N LEU A 167 -16.57 10.48 6.69
CA LEU A 167 -16.05 11.69 6.04
C LEU A 167 -17.16 12.74 5.85
N GLU A 168 -18.35 12.33 5.37
CA GLU A 168 -19.50 13.21 5.22
C GLU A 168 -19.92 13.87 6.54
N LYS A 169 -19.92 13.13 7.65
CA LYS A 169 -20.22 13.73 8.95
C LYS A 169 -19.22 14.79 9.35
N TYR A 170 -17.95 14.57 9.04
CA TYR A 170 -16.89 15.52 9.33
C TYR A 170 -17.00 16.79 8.49
N LEU A 171 -17.47 16.68 7.26
CA LEU A 171 -17.60 17.76 6.32
C LEU A 171 -19.00 18.40 6.27
N SER A 172 -19.94 18.00 7.19
CA SER A 172 -21.35 18.40 7.15
C SER A 172 -21.58 19.91 7.22
N ASP A 173 -20.77 20.64 7.97
CA ASP A 173 -20.94 22.08 8.20
C ASP A 173 -20.02 22.93 7.34
N LYS A 174 -18.79 22.45 7.10
CA LYS A 174 -17.77 23.12 6.32
C LYS A 174 -16.76 22.11 5.78
N ILE A 175 -16.25 22.33 4.58
CA ILE A 175 -15.16 21.55 4.03
C ILE A 175 -13.84 22.11 4.55
N PHE A 176 -13.00 21.24 5.12
CA PHE A 176 -11.65 21.51 5.56
C PHE A 176 -10.65 20.71 4.73
N HIS A 177 -9.41 21.18 4.59
CA HIS A 177 -8.36 20.40 3.97
C HIS A 177 -7.88 19.26 4.87
N CYS A 178 -7.66 19.56 6.13
CA CYS A 178 -7.24 18.59 7.14
C CYS A 178 -8.10 18.70 8.37
N TYR A 179 -8.38 17.58 9.00
CA TYR A 179 -9.47 17.45 9.94
C TYR A 179 -9.04 17.06 11.33
N GLN A 180 -8.00 16.92 11.79
CA GLN A 180 -7.62 16.54 13.16
C GLN A 180 -7.16 17.78 13.92
N ASP A 181 -6.27 17.77 14.77
CA ASP A 181 -5.83 18.75 15.74
C ASP A 181 -5.82 20.23 15.30
N THR A 182 -5.85 20.49 13.99
CA THR A 182 -5.88 21.84 13.43
C THR A 182 -6.79 21.87 12.21
N GLU A 183 -7.88 22.64 12.28
CA GLU A 183 -8.72 22.91 11.13
C GLU A 183 -7.96 23.76 10.10
N ILE A 184 -7.59 23.15 8.98
CA ILE A 184 -7.00 23.86 7.84
C ILE A 184 -8.09 24.10 6.83
N ASP A 185 -8.28 25.36 6.40
CA ASP A 185 -9.26 25.72 5.40
C ASP A 185 -9.03 24.95 4.10
N ALA A 186 -10.14 24.59 3.45
CA ALA A 186 -10.10 23.79 2.22
C ALA A 186 -9.47 24.56 1.06
N PHE A 187 -8.71 23.83 0.26
CA PHE A 187 -8.19 24.26 -1.04
C PHE A 187 -9.13 23.86 -2.19
N LEU A 188 -8.84 24.28 -3.40
CA LEU A 188 -9.65 23.96 -4.56
C LEU A 188 -9.81 22.44 -4.77
N GLU A 189 -8.74 21.69 -4.55
CA GLU A 189 -8.71 20.24 -4.71
C GLU A 189 -9.69 19.53 -3.79
N ASP A 190 -9.85 20.01 -2.55
CA ASP A 190 -10.80 19.45 -1.59
C ASP A 190 -12.24 19.54 -2.11
N TYR A 191 -12.63 20.70 -2.65
CA TYR A 191 -13.95 20.88 -3.23
C TYR A 191 -14.16 20.04 -4.49
N VAL A 192 -13.14 19.92 -5.33
CA VAL A 192 -13.22 19.14 -6.58
C VAL A 192 -13.43 17.66 -6.29
N TYR A 193 -12.59 17.08 -5.42
CA TYR A 193 -12.70 15.66 -5.10
C TYR A 193 -13.90 15.32 -4.21
N TYR A 194 -14.37 16.25 -3.38
CA TYR A 194 -15.60 16.04 -2.59
C TYR A 194 -16.86 16.05 -3.47
N ALA A 195 -16.84 16.78 -4.59
CA ALA A 195 -17.96 16.87 -5.51
C ALA A 195 -17.99 15.78 -6.60
N SER A 196 -16.93 14.95 -6.71
CA SER A 196 -16.81 13.89 -7.73
C SER A 196 -17.50 12.59 -7.31
#